data_a87376d5c00b744e1ec806a676a1cccf
#
_entry.id   a87376d5c00b744e1ec806a676a1cccf
#
_cell.length_a   1.000
_cell.length_b   1.000
_cell.length_c   1.000
_cell.angle_alpha   90.00
_cell.angle_beta   90.00
_cell.angle_gamma   90.00
#
_symmetry.space_group_name_H-M   'P 1'
#
loop_
_entity.id
_entity.type
_entity.pdbx_description
1 polymer ?
#
loop_
_entity_poly.entity_id
_entity_poly.type
_entity_poly.pdbx_seq_one_letter_code
_entity_poly.pdbx_strand_id
1 'polypeptide(L)'
;VYDGQPYRILNTLAGGNIPYEDNSGKISILLETLSSASGMYMYDTGITAIHINTPTASAYVSGEMSKRNGLLVHEGQHALLWLKTRFSNTGRYMWLNEGLAVTAMDYLWGGIDSSGWLNGIAGSTAIRSGSSLIYQTYRDDTAQDYGMPYLFMRYVIDRMAGSYKPMEVLPKFYQIDASTLTCEEYLTQVTGIPFKTLMSDFYTAI
;
A
#
# COMPACT_ATOMS: atom_id res chain seq x y z
N VAL A 1 -14.00 17.87 -11.83
CA VAL A 1 -13.33 18.28 -10.60
C VAL A 1 -13.40 17.10 -9.66
N TYR A 2 -12.28 16.47 -9.44
CA TYR A 2 -12.14 15.43 -8.45
C TYR A 2 -12.43 16.03 -7.08
N ASP A 3 -13.33 15.47 -6.33
CA ASP A 3 -13.67 15.98 -4.99
C ASP A 3 -12.55 15.74 -3.96
N GLY A 4 -11.33 15.62 -4.39
CA GLY A 4 -10.14 15.68 -3.58
C GLY A 4 -10.01 14.64 -2.46
N GLN A 5 -10.88 13.61 -2.39
CA GLN A 5 -10.86 12.66 -1.27
C GLN A 5 -9.58 11.82 -1.26
N PRO A 6 -9.12 11.19 -2.37
CA PRO A 6 -7.81 10.53 -2.40
C PRO A 6 -6.66 11.50 -2.09
N TYR A 7 -6.72 12.72 -2.62
CA TYR A 7 -5.72 13.74 -2.33
C TYR A 7 -5.65 14.10 -0.84
N ARG A 8 -6.79 14.31 -0.18
CA ARG A 8 -6.84 14.62 1.25
C ARG A 8 -6.23 13.50 2.08
N ILE A 9 -6.50 12.27 1.70
CA ILE A 9 -5.97 11.09 2.35
C ILE A 9 -4.45 11.04 2.21
N LEU A 10 -3.94 11.11 0.99
CA LEU A 10 -2.50 11.11 0.72
C LEU A 10 -1.81 12.29 1.41
N ASN A 11 -2.43 13.47 1.42
CA ASN A 11 -1.90 14.63 2.11
C ASN A 11 -1.85 14.43 3.63
N THR A 12 -2.84 13.75 4.22
CA THR A 12 -2.82 13.39 5.65
C THR A 12 -1.68 12.42 5.95
N LEU A 13 -1.50 11.40 5.12
CA LEU A 13 -0.38 10.46 5.26
C LEU A 13 0.98 11.16 5.13
N ALA A 14 1.07 12.14 4.23
CA ALA A 14 2.27 12.95 4.02
C ALA A 14 2.58 13.93 5.16
N GLY A 15 1.69 14.07 6.15
CA GLY A 15 1.81 15.08 7.20
C GLY A 15 1.52 16.50 6.71
N GLY A 16 0.63 16.63 5.73
CA GLY A 16 0.21 17.92 5.17
C GLY A 16 1.08 18.45 4.02
N ASN A 17 2.10 17.69 3.62
CA ASN A 17 3.01 18.12 2.55
C ASN A 17 3.42 16.93 1.68
N ILE A 18 2.71 16.71 0.59
CA ILE A 18 3.06 15.70 -0.41
C ILE A 18 4.29 16.19 -1.17
N PRO A 19 5.42 15.45 -1.17
CA PRO A 19 6.54 15.76 -2.05
C PRO A 19 6.21 15.39 -3.50
N TYR A 20 6.86 16.03 -4.44
CA TYR A 20 6.72 15.78 -5.88
C TYR A 20 8.12 15.62 -6.50
N GLU A 21 8.24 14.78 -7.51
CA GLU A 21 9.52 14.62 -8.25
C GLU A 21 9.83 15.87 -9.08
N ASP A 22 8.80 16.52 -9.57
CA ASP A 22 8.88 17.83 -10.19
C ASP A 22 8.34 18.92 -9.25
N ASN A 23 8.60 20.15 -9.54
CA ASN A 23 8.10 21.29 -8.78
C ASN A 23 6.67 21.70 -9.17
N SER A 24 5.91 20.84 -9.81
CA SER A 24 4.55 21.14 -10.30
C SER A 24 3.52 21.29 -9.18
N GLY A 25 3.79 20.67 -8.03
CA GLY A 25 2.84 20.59 -6.92
C GLY A 25 1.61 19.74 -7.26
N LYS A 26 1.72 18.80 -8.22
CA LYS A 26 0.61 18.00 -8.72
C LYS A 26 0.99 16.54 -8.84
N ILE A 27 0.04 15.67 -8.53
CA ILE A 27 0.09 14.25 -8.93
C ILE A 27 -0.65 14.15 -10.25
N SER A 28 0.05 13.71 -11.29
CA SER A 28 -0.55 13.46 -12.60
C SER A 28 -1.23 12.09 -12.62
N ILE A 29 -2.38 12.00 -13.28
CA ILE A 29 -3.05 10.73 -13.53
C ILE A 29 -3.00 10.51 -15.03
N LEU A 30 -2.29 9.47 -15.46
CA LEU A 30 -2.13 9.10 -16.86
C LEU A 30 -3.04 7.91 -17.18
N LEU A 31 -3.85 8.04 -18.22
CA LEU A 31 -4.68 6.96 -18.73
C LEU A 31 -3.97 6.32 -19.94
N GLU A 32 -3.65 5.05 -19.80
CA GLU A 32 -2.93 4.32 -20.84
C GLU A 32 -3.31 2.84 -20.86
N THR A 33 -2.86 2.11 -21.86
CA THR A 33 -3.06 0.67 -21.94
C THR A 33 -1.92 -0.03 -21.21
N LEU A 34 -2.23 -0.63 -20.07
CA LEU A 34 -1.32 -1.46 -19.30
C LEU A 34 -1.57 -2.94 -19.62
N SER A 35 -0.51 -3.70 -19.82
CA SER A 35 -0.62 -5.10 -20.23
C SER A 35 -1.05 -6.05 -19.11
N SER A 36 -0.77 -5.72 -17.85
CA SER A 36 -0.92 -6.64 -16.73
C SER A 36 -1.37 -6.03 -15.42
N ALA A 37 -1.66 -4.72 -15.39
CA ALA A 37 -2.05 -4.04 -14.16
C ALA A 37 -3.30 -3.16 -14.35
N SER A 38 -4.05 -2.94 -13.27
CA SER A 38 -5.16 -1.99 -13.24
C SER A 38 -4.66 -0.55 -13.07
N GLY A 39 -3.56 -0.38 -12.35
CA GLY A 39 -2.82 0.86 -12.15
C GLY A 39 -1.39 0.56 -11.75
N MET A 40 -0.55 1.57 -11.75
CA MET A 40 0.82 1.50 -11.22
C MET A 40 1.37 2.90 -10.96
N TYR A 41 2.29 2.98 -10.02
CA TYR A 41 3.20 4.11 -9.88
C TYR A 41 4.57 3.75 -10.49
N MET A 42 5.09 4.59 -11.39
CA MET A 42 6.42 4.40 -11.97
C MET A 42 7.43 5.29 -11.24
N TYR A 43 8.51 4.67 -10.79
CA TYR A 43 9.59 5.35 -10.05
C TYR A 43 10.57 6.03 -11.01
N ASP A 44 11.18 7.12 -10.54
CA ASP A 44 12.28 7.81 -11.25
C ASP A 44 11.95 8.28 -12.68
N THR A 45 10.71 8.65 -12.93
CA THR A 45 10.28 9.17 -14.24
C THR A 45 10.46 10.68 -14.37
N GLY A 46 10.87 11.35 -13.27
CA GLY A 46 10.96 12.82 -13.22
C GLY A 46 9.61 13.53 -13.08
N ILE A 47 8.51 12.78 -13.01
CA ILE A 47 7.17 13.30 -12.73
C ILE A 47 6.48 12.39 -11.71
N THR A 48 5.68 12.97 -10.82
CA THR A 48 4.84 12.19 -9.91
C THR A 48 3.56 11.81 -10.64
N ALA A 49 3.52 10.63 -11.23
CA ALA A 49 2.40 10.16 -12.03
C ALA A 49 1.88 8.80 -11.57
N ILE A 50 0.56 8.69 -11.50
CA ILE A 50 -0.16 7.43 -11.31
C ILE A 50 -0.71 7.03 -12.68
N HIS A 51 -0.31 5.85 -13.14
CA HIS A 51 -0.75 5.27 -14.41
C HIS A 51 -1.97 4.40 -14.16
N ILE A 52 -3.04 4.61 -14.91
CA ILE A 52 -4.29 3.83 -14.79
C ILE A 52 -4.60 3.19 -16.13
N ASN A 53 -4.87 1.90 -16.11
CA ASN A 53 -5.25 1.16 -17.31
C ASN A 53 -6.60 1.65 -17.86
N THR A 54 -6.64 2.01 -19.13
CA THR A 54 -7.83 2.57 -19.80
C THR A 54 -9.06 1.67 -19.69
N PRO A 55 -9.02 0.35 -19.87
CA PRO A 55 -10.16 -0.53 -19.63
C PRO A 55 -10.67 -0.46 -18.18
N THR A 56 -9.75 -0.40 -17.22
CA THR A 56 -10.08 -0.23 -15.80
C THR A 56 -10.75 1.12 -15.55
N ALA A 57 -10.20 2.20 -16.10
CA ALA A 57 -10.79 3.54 -15.99
C ALA A 57 -12.21 3.59 -16.57
N SER A 58 -12.45 2.93 -17.71
CA SER A 58 -13.78 2.84 -18.33
C SER A 58 -14.80 2.12 -17.45
N ALA A 59 -14.42 1.01 -16.81
CA ALA A 59 -15.26 0.29 -15.86
C ALA A 59 -15.61 1.15 -14.64
N TYR A 60 -14.73 2.04 -14.22
CA TYR A 60 -14.95 2.94 -13.09
C TYR A 60 -15.85 4.15 -13.41
N VAL A 61 -15.98 4.54 -14.65
CA VAL A 61 -16.90 5.63 -15.05
C VAL A 61 -18.36 5.20 -14.88
N SER A 62 -18.65 3.90 -14.95
CA SER A 62 -20.01 3.35 -14.93
C SER A 62 -20.62 3.09 -13.55
N GLY A 63 -19.97 3.50 -12.43
CA GLY A 63 -20.63 3.47 -11.13
C GLY A 63 -19.83 3.06 -9.90
N GLU A 64 -18.58 2.61 -10.04
CA GLU A 64 -17.80 2.13 -8.89
C GLU A 64 -16.72 3.15 -8.44
N MET A 65 -17.19 4.33 -8.01
CA MET A 65 -16.27 5.39 -7.50
C MET A 65 -15.40 4.91 -6.35
N SER A 66 -15.89 4.01 -5.51
CA SER A 66 -15.12 3.47 -4.38
C SER A 66 -13.90 2.68 -4.83
N LYS A 67 -14.02 1.81 -5.82
CA LYS A 67 -12.88 1.03 -6.36
C LYS A 67 -11.82 1.92 -7.01
N ARG A 68 -12.26 2.91 -7.79
CA ARG A 68 -11.35 3.89 -8.41
C ARG A 68 -10.56 4.67 -7.36
N ASN A 69 -11.26 5.15 -6.36
CA ASN A 69 -10.63 5.91 -5.29
C ASN A 69 -9.68 5.03 -4.49
N GLY A 70 -10.03 3.77 -4.25
CA GLY A 70 -9.15 2.77 -3.64
C GLY A 70 -7.87 2.58 -4.45
N LEU A 71 -7.97 2.40 -5.77
CA LEU A 71 -6.80 2.28 -6.64
C LEU A 71 -5.91 3.52 -6.57
N LEU A 72 -6.50 4.73 -6.60
CA LEU A 72 -5.73 5.97 -6.49
C LEU A 72 -5.02 6.11 -5.13
N VAL A 73 -5.62 5.63 -4.05
CA VAL A 73 -4.97 5.59 -2.74
C VAL A 73 -3.83 4.57 -2.73
N HIS A 74 -4.05 3.39 -3.33
CA HIS A 74 -3.06 2.34 -3.43
C HIS A 74 -1.80 2.83 -4.17
N GLU A 75 -1.96 3.30 -5.41
CA GLU A 75 -0.84 3.78 -6.22
C GLU A 75 -0.23 5.06 -5.65
N GLY A 76 -1.07 5.94 -5.10
CA GLY A 76 -0.60 7.14 -4.41
C GLY A 76 0.19 6.84 -3.15
N GLN A 77 -0.11 5.74 -2.46
CA GLN A 77 0.69 5.27 -1.32
C GLN A 77 2.08 4.83 -1.77
N HIS A 78 2.21 4.11 -2.89
CA HIS A 78 3.52 3.76 -3.46
C HIS A 78 4.34 5.01 -3.77
N ALA A 79 3.73 5.99 -4.45
CA ALA A 79 4.37 7.26 -4.73
C ALA A 79 4.83 7.96 -3.45
N LEU A 80 3.95 8.03 -2.46
CA LEU A 80 4.24 8.71 -1.19
C LEU A 80 5.38 8.03 -0.43
N LEU A 81 5.36 6.70 -0.34
CA LEU A 81 6.41 5.93 0.33
C LEU A 81 7.77 6.19 -0.33
N TRP A 82 7.84 6.13 -1.66
CA TRP A 82 9.07 6.43 -2.40
C TRP A 82 9.54 7.87 -2.18
N LEU A 83 8.67 8.83 -2.39
CA LEU A 83 9.02 10.26 -2.33
C LEU A 83 9.47 10.71 -0.93
N LYS A 84 8.87 10.14 0.11
CA LYS A 84 9.16 10.50 1.51
C LYS A 84 10.31 9.72 2.10
N THR A 85 10.45 8.45 1.76
CA THR A 85 11.34 7.54 2.47
C THR A 85 12.42 6.94 1.60
N ARG A 86 12.31 7.08 0.27
CA ARG A 86 13.17 6.39 -0.71
C ARG A 86 13.16 4.86 -0.57
N PHE A 87 12.09 4.33 0.00
CA PHE A 87 11.93 2.90 0.16
C PHE A 87 11.81 2.21 -1.19
N SER A 88 12.66 1.22 -1.43
CA SER A 88 12.68 0.50 -2.70
C SER A 88 11.42 -0.33 -2.92
N ASN A 89 10.91 -0.35 -4.15
CA ASN A 89 9.79 -1.20 -4.56
C ASN A 89 10.25 -2.40 -5.40
N THR A 90 11.45 -2.89 -5.21
CA THR A 90 11.98 -3.99 -5.99
C THR A 90 12.25 -5.24 -5.16
N GLY A 91 11.95 -6.40 -5.75
CA GLY A 91 12.30 -7.71 -5.19
C GLY A 91 11.79 -7.92 -3.76
N ARG A 92 12.70 -8.15 -2.83
CA ARG A 92 12.39 -8.48 -1.43
C ARG A 92 11.67 -7.39 -0.63
N TYR A 93 11.56 -6.17 -1.15
CA TYR A 93 10.88 -5.06 -0.47
C TYR A 93 9.41 -4.94 -0.85
N MET A 94 9.01 -5.58 -1.93
CA MET A 94 7.68 -5.43 -2.51
C MET A 94 6.56 -5.82 -1.55
N TRP A 95 6.68 -6.90 -0.81
CA TRP A 95 5.67 -7.36 0.14
C TRP A 95 5.26 -6.30 1.16
N LEU A 96 6.22 -5.54 1.68
CA LEU A 96 5.95 -4.48 2.63
C LEU A 96 5.22 -3.31 1.97
N ASN A 97 5.67 -2.92 0.80
CA ASN A 97 5.09 -1.80 0.06
C ASN A 97 3.64 -2.11 -0.35
N GLU A 98 3.40 -3.30 -0.89
CA GLU A 98 2.05 -3.75 -1.23
C GLU A 98 1.16 -3.92 0.01
N GLY A 99 1.70 -4.49 1.08
CA GLY A 99 0.98 -4.61 2.35
C GLY A 99 0.53 -3.27 2.91
N LEU A 100 1.39 -2.25 2.85
CA LEU A 100 1.05 -0.87 3.25
C LEU A 100 -0.02 -0.26 2.33
N ALA A 101 0.10 -0.46 1.01
CA ALA A 101 -0.84 0.10 0.06
C ALA A 101 -2.24 -0.45 0.25
N VAL A 102 -2.36 -1.77 0.40
CA VAL A 102 -3.64 -2.44 0.67
C VAL A 102 -4.21 -2.04 2.03
N THR A 103 -3.37 -1.92 3.05
CA THR A 103 -3.81 -1.49 4.38
C THR A 103 -4.28 -0.02 4.37
N ALA A 104 -3.61 0.85 3.63
CA ALA A 104 -4.03 2.23 3.46
C ALA A 104 -5.43 2.32 2.80
N MET A 105 -5.69 1.50 1.78
CA MET A 105 -7.01 1.41 1.17
C MET A 105 -8.08 1.01 2.19
N ASP A 106 -7.82 -0.05 2.97
CA ASP A 106 -8.77 -0.57 3.95
C ASP A 106 -9.15 0.47 4.99
N TYR A 107 -8.17 1.08 5.64
CA TYR A 107 -8.43 2.05 6.69
C TYR A 107 -9.03 3.37 6.21
N LEU A 108 -8.68 3.79 5.01
CA LEU A 108 -9.06 5.11 4.52
C LEU A 108 -10.41 5.12 3.84
N TRP A 109 -10.85 3.99 3.28
CA TRP A 109 -12.12 3.90 2.55
C TRP A 109 -13.19 3.07 3.26
N GLY A 110 -12.89 2.49 4.42
CA GLY A 110 -13.84 1.66 5.14
C GLY A 110 -14.25 0.41 4.39
N GLY A 111 -13.35 -0.08 3.58
CA GLY A 111 -13.54 -1.35 2.91
C GLY A 111 -12.86 -1.39 1.55
N ILE A 112 -11.78 -2.12 1.49
CA ILE A 112 -11.57 -2.98 0.36
C ILE A 112 -12.87 -3.73 0.19
N ASP A 113 -13.37 -3.75 -1.04
CA ASP A 113 -14.42 -4.70 -1.35
C ASP A 113 -14.03 -6.04 -0.73
N SER A 114 -14.61 -6.28 0.45
CA SER A 114 -14.29 -7.43 1.29
C SER A 114 -14.54 -8.75 0.56
N SER A 115 -15.27 -8.70 -0.54
CA SER A 115 -15.49 -9.82 -1.45
C SER A 115 -14.26 -10.18 -2.28
N GLY A 116 -13.41 -9.23 -2.67
CA GLY A 116 -12.23 -9.48 -3.49
C GLY A 116 -11.01 -9.91 -2.67
N TRP A 117 -10.49 -9.03 -1.85
CA TRP A 117 -9.21 -9.27 -1.16
C TRP A 117 -9.34 -10.13 0.09
N LEU A 118 -10.29 -9.84 0.98
CA LEU A 118 -10.46 -10.62 2.21
C LEU A 118 -10.97 -12.03 1.95
N ASN A 119 -11.84 -12.23 0.95
CA ASN A 119 -12.27 -13.57 0.55
C ASN A 119 -11.15 -14.33 -0.16
N GLY A 120 -10.30 -13.65 -0.95
CA GLY A 120 -9.09 -14.22 -1.50
C GLY A 120 -8.12 -14.68 -0.41
N ILE A 121 -7.94 -13.90 0.64
CA ILE A 121 -7.14 -14.23 1.82
C ILE A 121 -7.77 -15.41 2.59
N ALA A 122 -9.05 -15.33 2.92
CA ALA A 122 -9.76 -16.35 3.69
C ALA A 122 -9.89 -17.68 2.92
N GLY A 123 -10.02 -17.61 1.59
CA GLY A 123 -10.04 -18.76 0.69
C GLY A 123 -8.66 -19.27 0.31
N SER A 124 -7.60 -18.49 0.54
CA SER A 124 -6.26 -18.84 0.10
C SER A 124 -5.70 -19.99 0.93
N THR A 125 -5.09 -20.93 0.24
CA THR A 125 -4.25 -21.95 0.87
C THR A 125 -3.01 -21.34 1.52
N ALA A 126 -2.69 -20.09 1.20
CA ALA A 126 -1.52 -19.37 1.68
C ALA A 126 -1.44 -19.32 3.21
N ILE A 127 -2.54 -18.95 3.89
CA ILE A 127 -2.59 -18.96 5.35
C ILE A 127 -2.52 -20.40 5.87
N ARG A 128 -3.27 -21.32 5.26
CA ARG A 128 -3.35 -22.72 5.70
C ARG A 128 -2.10 -23.53 5.42
N SER A 129 -1.36 -23.18 4.37
CA SER A 129 -0.13 -23.88 3.95
C SER A 129 1.15 -23.23 4.50
N GLY A 130 1.04 -22.13 5.27
CA GLY A 130 2.19 -21.45 5.81
C GLY A 130 3.01 -20.71 4.77
N SER A 131 2.38 -20.10 3.77
CA SER A 131 3.07 -19.32 2.76
C SER A 131 3.92 -18.21 3.38
N SER A 132 5.10 -18.01 2.82
CA SER A 132 6.04 -17.00 3.31
C SER A 132 5.48 -15.60 3.09
N LEU A 133 5.46 -14.79 4.14
CA LEU A 133 5.16 -13.36 4.06
C LEU A 133 6.13 -12.62 3.14
N ILE A 134 7.39 -13.04 3.13
CA ILE A 134 8.52 -12.31 2.52
C ILE A 134 8.73 -12.71 1.05
N TYR A 135 8.14 -13.82 0.63
CA TYR A 135 8.36 -14.38 -0.71
C TYR A 135 7.14 -14.10 -1.60
N GLN A 136 7.07 -12.89 -2.15
CA GLN A 136 6.20 -12.64 -3.28
C GLN A 136 6.86 -13.23 -4.53
N THR A 137 6.38 -14.36 -4.95
CA THR A 137 6.60 -14.81 -6.34
C THR A 137 5.42 -14.25 -7.12
N TYR A 138 5.67 -13.43 -8.14
CA TYR A 138 4.68 -13.09 -9.15
C TYR A 138 4.20 -14.40 -9.82
N ARG A 139 3.20 -15.00 -9.22
CA ARG A 139 2.45 -16.10 -9.81
C ARG A 139 1.09 -15.54 -10.22
N ASP A 140 0.42 -16.21 -11.12
CA ASP A 140 -0.87 -15.82 -11.68
C ASP A 140 -2.01 -15.66 -10.63
N ASP A 141 -1.74 -15.88 -9.34
CA ASP A 141 -2.69 -15.74 -8.24
C ASP A 141 -2.31 -14.57 -7.33
N THR A 142 -2.53 -13.38 -7.84
CA THR A 142 -2.19 -12.10 -7.20
C THR A 142 -2.87 -11.89 -5.84
N ALA A 143 -4.07 -12.43 -5.61
CA ALA A 143 -4.79 -12.24 -4.35
C ALA A 143 -4.06 -12.88 -3.16
N GLN A 144 -3.35 -13.98 -3.37
CA GLN A 144 -2.57 -14.65 -2.31
C GLN A 144 -1.31 -13.84 -1.96
N ASP A 145 -0.67 -13.24 -2.97
CA ASP A 145 0.57 -12.50 -2.79
C ASP A 145 0.35 -11.16 -2.04
N TYR A 146 -0.84 -10.58 -2.13
CA TYR A 146 -1.21 -9.36 -1.40
C TYR A 146 -1.80 -9.64 0.00
N GLY A 147 -2.39 -10.82 0.18
CA GLY A 147 -3.16 -11.14 1.38
C GLY A 147 -2.34 -11.21 2.65
N MET A 148 -1.26 -11.98 2.67
CA MET A 148 -0.39 -12.11 3.84
C MET A 148 0.32 -10.80 4.19
N PRO A 149 0.90 -10.05 3.23
CA PRO A 149 1.43 -8.72 3.48
C PRO A 149 0.41 -7.75 4.09
N TYR A 150 -0.82 -7.75 3.57
CA TYR A 150 -1.91 -6.95 4.13
C TYR A 150 -2.22 -7.33 5.59
N LEU A 151 -2.44 -8.60 5.87
CA LEU A 151 -2.75 -9.07 7.23
C LEU A 151 -1.63 -8.71 8.22
N PHE A 152 -0.38 -8.88 7.80
CA PHE A 152 0.76 -8.52 8.64
C PHE A 152 0.83 -7.02 8.88
N MET A 153 0.70 -6.20 7.85
CA MET A 153 0.72 -4.74 8.01
C MET A 153 -0.48 -4.24 8.82
N ARG A 154 -1.65 -4.85 8.64
CA ARG A 154 -2.83 -4.60 9.47
C ARG A 154 -2.54 -4.88 10.94
N TYR A 155 -1.97 -6.06 11.24
CA TYR A 155 -1.56 -6.44 12.58
C TYR A 155 -0.55 -5.44 13.17
N VAL A 156 0.48 -5.06 12.41
CA VAL A 156 1.50 -4.10 12.88
C VAL A 156 0.87 -2.75 13.22
N ILE A 157 0.02 -2.23 12.36
CA ILE A 157 -0.64 -0.93 12.56
C ILE A 157 -1.61 -0.99 13.73
N ASP A 158 -2.42 -2.03 13.85
CA ASP A 158 -3.35 -2.20 14.96
C ASP A 158 -2.60 -2.32 16.29
N ARG A 159 -1.46 -3.03 16.31
CA ARG A 159 -0.60 -3.12 17.48
C ARG A 159 0.03 -1.78 17.86
N MET A 160 0.50 -1.00 16.90
CA MET A 160 1.03 0.35 17.13
C MET A 160 -0.06 1.32 17.57
N ALA A 161 -1.26 1.18 17.03
CA ALA A 161 -2.38 2.05 17.35
C ALA A 161 -2.80 1.88 18.81
N GLY A 162 -2.86 0.64 19.31
CA GLY A 162 -3.35 0.39 20.66
C GLY A 162 -4.72 1.04 20.90
N SER A 163 -4.74 2.12 21.67
CA SER A 163 -5.93 2.95 21.91
C SER A 163 -6.11 4.10 20.87
N TYR A 164 -5.12 4.34 20.02
CA TYR A 164 -5.20 5.36 18.97
C TYR A 164 -5.93 4.84 17.72
N LYS A 165 -6.33 5.76 16.86
CA LYS A 165 -6.89 5.37 15.56
C LYS A 165 -5.77 4.99 14.60
N PRO A 166 -5.96 3.96 13.74
CA PRO A 166 -4.96 3.56 12.75
C PRO A 166 -4.44 4.71 11.88
N MET A 167 -5.31 5.68 11.54
CA MET A 167 -4.96 6.88 10.79
C MET A 167 -3.94 7.79 11.49
N GLU A 168 -3.78 7.68 12.81
CA GLU A 168 -2.78 8.45 13.57
C GLU A 168 -1.40 7.76 13.53
N VAL A 169 -1.39 6.47 13.19
CA VAL A 169 -0.19 5.64 13.14
C VAL A 169 0.40 5.58 11.74
N LEU A 170 -0.43 5.45 10.73
CA LEU A 170 0.00 5.35 9.33
C LEU A 170 1.01 6.43 8.90
N PRO A 171 0.86 7.72 9.26
CA PRO A 171 1.84 8.74 8.88
C PRO A 171 3.27 8.47 9.36
N LYS A 172 3.48 7.65 10.40
CA LYS A 172 4.81 7.32 10.91
C LYS A 172 5.65 6.54 9.88
N PHE A 173 4.97 5.76 9.03
CA PHE A 173 5.63 5.01 7.95
C PHE A 173 6.23 5.90 6.86
N TYR A 174 5.90 7.17 6.80
CA TYR A 174 6.39 8.12 5.80
C TYR A 174 7.37 9.15 6.36
N GLN A 175 7.92 8.90 7.54
CA GLN A 175 8.79 9.87 8.24
C GLN A 175 10.25 9.43 8.35
N ILE A 176 10.56 8.19 7.95
CA ILE A 176 11.89 7.60 8.09
C ILE A 176 12.52 7.46 6.71
N ASP A 177 13.73 7.98 6.52
CA ASP A 177 14.52 7.68 5.33
C ASP A 177 14.92 6.20 5.33
N ALA A 178 14.43 5.47 4.36
CA ALA A 178 14.63 4.03 4.21
C ALA A 178 15.58 3.66 3.08
N SER A 179 16.28 4.61 2.49
CA SER A 179 17.14 4.41 1.32
C SER A 179 18.24 3.35 1.52
N THR A 180 18.67 3.15 2.77
CA THR A 180 19.72 2.18 3.14
C THR A 180 19.23 1.06 4.04
N LEU A 181 17.95 1.05 4.43
CA LEU A 181 17.40 0.10 5.37
C LEU A 181 16.85 -1.16 4.68
N THR A 182 16.96 -2.29 5.36
CA THR A 182 16.17 -3.48 5.05
C THR A 182 14.72 -3.29 5.51
N CYS A 183 13.78 -4.13 5.04
CA CYS A 183 12.39 -4.12 5.54
C CYS A 183 12.32 -4.30 7.06
N GLU A 184 13.15 -5.20 7.58
CA GLU A 184 13.23 -5.53 8.99
C GLU A 184 13.70 -4.35 9.84
N GLU A 185 14.74 -3.66 9.38
CA GLU A 185 15.28 -2.47 10.03
C GLU A 185 14.28 -1.31 9.96
N TYR A 186 13.67 -1.10 8.80
CA TYR A 186 12.64 -0.08 8.60
C TYR A 186 11.45 -0.30 9.55
N LEU A 187 10.87 -1.52 9.58
CA LEU A 187 9.78 -1.83 10.50
C LEU A 187 10.19 -1.69 11.96
N THR A 188 11.39 -2.11 12.31
CA THR A 188 11.90 -1.96 13.68
C THR A 188 11.99 -0.47 14.06
N GLN A 189 12.47 0.39 13.16
CA GLN A 189 12.57 1.83 13.43
C GLN A 189 11.19 2.49 13.53
N VAL A 190 10.26 2.16 12.62
CA VAL A 190 8.91 2.74 12.63
C VAL A 190 8.13 2.35 13.87
N THR A 191 8.22 1.07 14.26
CA THR A 191 7.40 0.51 15.34
C THR A 191 8.03 0.61 16.73
N GLY A 192 9.34 0.72 16.79
CA GLY A 192 10.11 0.54 18.03
C GLY A 192 10.14 -0.90 18.55
N ILE A 193 9.65 -1.88 17.77
CA ILE A 193 9.58 -3.29 18.14
C ILE A 193 10.49 -4.09 17.20
N PRO A 194 11.38 -4.95 17.70
CA PRO A 194 12.22 -5.79 16.85
C PRO A 194 11.39 -6.61 15.86
N PHE A 195 11.78 -6.64 14.58
CA PHE A 195 11.04 -7.35 13.53
C PHE A 195 10.77 -8.82 13.89
N LYS A 196 11.77 -9.49 14.47
CA LYS A 196 11.59 -10.88 14.94
C LYS A 196 10.44 -11.03 15.93
N THR A 197 10.26 -10.05 16.82
CA THR A 197 9.14 -10.04 17.79
C THR A 197 7.83 -9.81 17.06
N LEU A 198 7.77 -8.86 16.12
CA LEU A 198 6.56 -8.63 15.31
C LEU A 198 6.13 -9.91 14.57
N MET A 199 7.08 -10.61 13.96
CA MET A 199 6.82 -11.85 13.24
C MET A 199 6.34 -12.98 14.18
N SER A 200 7.02 -13.19 15.30
CA SER A 200 6.64 -14.21 16.29
C SER A 200 5.23 -13.99 16.79
N ASP A 201 4.92 -12.76 17.18
CA ASP A 201 3.63 -12.41 17.73
C ASP A 201 2.52 -12.49 16.69
N PHE A 202 2.80 -12.09 15.44
CA PHE A 202 1.87 -12.21 14.32
C PHE A 202 1.49 -13.68 14.07
N TYR A 203 2.47 -14.56 13.93
CA TYR A 203 2.21 -15.98 13.70
C TYR A 203 1.58 -16.70 14.92
N THR A 204 1.62 -16.09 16.08
CA THR A 204 0.89 -16.59 17.26
C THR A 204 -0.57 -16.12 17.25
N ALA A 205 -0.85 -15.01 16.58
CA ALA A 205 -2.17 -14.40 16.53
C ALA A 205 -3.09 -14.94 15.41
N ILE A 206 -2.51 -15.57 14.38
CA ILE A 206 -3.25 -16.16 13.26
C ILE A 206 -3.32 -17.69 13.37
#